data_47f7120e557e08c117708c72ebb1476a
#
_entry.id   47f7120e557e08c117708c72ebb1476a
#
_cell.length_a   1.000
_cell.length_b   1.000
_cell.length_c   1.000
_cell.angle_alpha   90.00
_cell.angle_beta   90.00
_cell.angle_gamma   90.00
#
_symmetry.space_group_name_H-M   'P 1'
#
loop_
_entity.id
_entity.type
_entity.pdbx_description
1 polymer ?
#
loop_
_entity_poly.entity_id
_entity_poly.type
_entity_poly.pdbx_seq_one_letter_code
_entity_poly.pdbx_strand_id
1 'polypeptide(L)'
;MAENIRTPIVCVLGHVDHGKTSLLDRIRGSKVVAGEAGAITQHIGATLIPIESIAKMGGELGKIKTNLPGLLFIDTPGHHAFTTLRARGGALADIAILVVDINEGFKQQTIEALQILRNCKTPFVIAATKIDKISGWSPLQNASFQSSYKNQSERVQTAYENRVYELVGKLSEMGFNSERFDRVSDFQRNLVIVPVSSMTGEGIGDLLMILLGLAQRYLTEGLKTSSLGPGVGTVLEVKEEVGLGTTLDVILYDGTLRVGDEIGIASMNGAISTKVRALLQPRPMKEILIEDRFQRVKSVVAAAGVKITAPNLESVVAGSPIRVIRGDHDEVLAKIEEEMKIIDINLSDVGISVRADTIGALEALAKELEAKKVPIMRADVGPLSRRDLIDISVMKEDLFKTALCFNVPLLPDAEVMIRDEEVDVKIFSNRVIYKLIDDYVAWSEEVTRAKEAKQFETVVLPAKFSILPGCVFRMSGPAVVGVRVLGGTLRPKVSVATRSGKVVGEIKQIKINKENVTEAKEGAEVAVSIDGVTIGRQIDVGETLYVAIPEKHVKVLETEMLAHLNAGTLEALDEYASIFRKTQPFWGK
;
A
#
# COMPACT_ATOMS: atom_id res chain seq x y z
N MET A 1 29.10 35.61 -5.49
CA MET A 1 29.44 34.31 -4.84
C MET A 1 29.07 33.23 -5.85
N ALA A 2 30.00 32.34 -6.18
CA ALA A 2 29.66 31.25 -7.09
C ALA A 2 28.53 30.42 -6.42
N GLU A 3 27.39 30.31 -7.08
CA GLU A 3 26.29 29.42 -6.64
C GLU A 3 26.81 27.98 -6.73
N ASN A 4 26.97 27.32 -5.58
CA ASN A 4 27.38 25.93 -5.55
C ASN A 4 26.14 25.06 -5.86
N ILE A 5 26.21 24.38 -6.99
CA ILE A 5 25.19 23.40 -7.39
C ILE A 5 25.61 22.06 -6.77
N ARG A 6 24.72 21.45 -5.96
CA ARG A 6 24.95 20.12 -5.41
C ARG A 6 24.76 19.03 -6.47
N THR A 7 25.31 17.88 -6.20
CA THR A 7 25.08 16.69 -7.02
C THR A 7 23.61 16.28 -6.98
N PRO A 8 22.94 16.05 -8.13
CA PRO A 8 21.59 15.48 -8.16
C PRO A 8 21.56 14.08 -7.54
N ILE A 9 20.54 13.84 -6.74
CA ILE A 9 20.29 12.54 -6.08
C ILE A 9 19.38 11.72 -6.98
N VAL A 10 19.85 10.53 -7.38
CA VAL A 10 19.14 9.59 -8.26
C VAL A 10 18.78 8.35 -7.49
N CYS A 11 17.49 8.01 -7.39
CA CYS A 11 17.07 6.74 -6.83
C CYS A 11 16.75 5.72 -7.92
N VAL A 12 16.98 4.43 -7.62
CA VAL A 12 16.73 3.32 -8.54
C VAL A 12 15.65 2.43 -7.97
N LEU A 13 14.55 2.30 -8.70
CA LEU A 13 13.31 1.69 -8.27
C LEU A 13 12.89 0.57 -9.23
N GLY A 14 12.07 -0.37 -8.79
CA GLY A 14 11.55 -1.44 -9.64
C GLY A 14 11.39 -2.75 -8.90
N HIS A 15 10.89 -3.76 -9.59
CA HIS A 15 10.66 -5.09 -9.03
C HIS A 15 11.95 -5.81 -8.63
N VAL A 16 11.87 -6.74 -7.67
CA VAL A 16 12.95 -7.71 -7.41
C VAL A 16 13.25 -8.44 -8.74
N ASP A 17 14.51 -8.75 -8.99
CA ASP A 17 15.00 -9.43 -10.21
C ASP A 17 14.91 -8.65 -11.53
N HIS A 18 14.38 -7.43 -11.57
CA HIS A 18 14.43 -6.59 -12.78
C HIS A 18 15.81 -6.00 -13.07
N GLY A 19 16.81 -6.26 -12.21
CA GLY A 19 18.21 -5.92 -12.46
C GLY A 19 18.66 -4.57 -11.91
N LYS A 20 18.02 -4.04 -10.86
CA LYS A 20 18.43 -2.78 -10.19
C LYS A 20 19.88 -2.79 -9.76
N THR A 21 20.25 -3.77 -8.91
CA THR A 21 21.62 -3.91 -8.40
C THR A 21 22.62 -4.15 -9.52
N SER A 22 22.26 -5.00 -10.50
CA SER A 22 23.13 -5.23 -11.67
C SER A 22 23.34 -3.97 -12.51
N LEU A 23 22.31 -3.13 -12.64
CA LEU A 23 22.41 -1.83 -13.31
C LEU A 23 23.38 -0.90 -12.56
N LEU A 24 23.21 -0.80 -11.25
CA LEU A 24 24.07 0.03 -10.40
C LEU A 24 25.51 -0.48 -10.37
N ASP A 25 25.72 -1.80 -10.28
CA ASP A 25 27.05 -2.39 -10.35
C ASP A 25 27.75 -2.09 -11.68
N ARG A 26 26.99 -2.15 -12.77
CA ARG A 26 27.54 -1.79 -14.09
C ARG A 26 27.93 -0.31 -14.15
N ILE A 27 27.10 0.58 -13.63
CA ILE A 27 27.36 2.02 -13.55
C ILE A 27 28.58 2.29 -12.62
N ARG A 28 28.67 1.56 -11.52
CA ARG A 28 29.79 1.66 -10.55
C ARG A 28 31.09 1.06 -11.07
N GLY A 29 31.04 0.16 -12.03
CA GLY A 29 32.17 -0.68 -12.43
C GLY A 29 32.57 -1.73 -11.39
N SER A 30 31.67 -2.06 -10.44
CA SER A 30 31.86 -3.05 -9.36
C SER A 30 31.05 -4.32 -9.63
N LYS A 31 31.34 -5.39 -8.88
CA LYS A 31 30.61 -6.67 -8.93
C LYS A 31 30.03 -7.01 -7.55
N VAL A 32 29.13 -6.20 -7.01
CA VAL A 32 28.50 -6.42 -5.70
C VAL A 32 27.55 -7.63 -5.76
N VAL A 33 26.80 -7.79 -6.86
CA VAL A 33 25.87 -8.92 -7.07
C VAL A 33 26.54 -10.29 -6.90
N ALA A 34 27.79 -10.42 -7.29
CA ALA A 34 28.51 -11.70 -7.18
C ALA A 34 28.86 -12.11 -5.74
N GLY A 35 28.78 -11.19 -4.78
CA GLY A 35 29.11 -11.40 -3.36
C GLY A 35 27.91 -11.50 -2.41
N GLU A 36 26.69 -11.20 -2.88
CA GLU A 36 25.49 -11.22 -2.03
C GLU A 36 24.66 -12.49 -2.26
N ALA A 37 24.21 -13.12 -1.17
CA ALA A 37 23.39 -14.31 -1.23
C ALA A 37 22.02 -14.00 -1.89
N GLY A 38 21.70 -14.70 -2.97
CA GLY A 38 20.45 -14.51 -3.71
C GLY A 38 20.44 -13.33 -4.69
N ALA A 39 21.59 -12.67 -4.95
CA ALA A 39 21.71 -11.51 -5.84
C ALA A 39 20.74 -10.34 -5.50
N ILE A 40 20.39 -10.19 -4.22
CA ILE A 40 19.48 -9.16 -3.70
C ILE A 40 20.32 -8.17 -2.87
N THR A 41 20.20 -6.87 -3.14
CA THR A 41 20.83 -5.83 -2.33
C THR A 41 20.26 -5.84 -0.92
N GLN A 42 21.12 -6.08 0.07
CA GLN A 42 20.74 -6.14 1.49
C GLN A 42 21.07 -4.84 2.24
N HIS A 43 21.83 -3.94 1.62
CA HIS A 43 22.30 -2.70 2.25
C HIS A 43 22.02 -1.49 1.38
N ILE A 44 21.48 -0.43 1.99
CA ILE A 44 21.31 0.86 1.31
C ILE A 44 22.69 1.47 1.10
N GLY A 45 23.04 1.76 -0.13
CA GLY A 45 24.31 2.38 -0.50
C GLY A 45 24.09 3.68 -1.28
N ALA A 46 24.88 4.72 -0.97
CA ALA A 46 24.93 5.92 -1.79
C ALA A 46 26.27 5.96 -2.52
N THR A 47 26.25 6.12 -3.85
CA THR A 47 27.45 6.13 -4.67
C THR A 47 27.49 7.33 -5.58
N LEU A 48 28.54 8.14 -5.45
CA LEU A 48 28.79 9.26 -6.34
C LEU A 48 29.48 8.78 -7.63
N ILE A 49 28.87 9.09 -8.76
CA ILE A 49 29.47 8.90 -10.08
C ILE A 49 29.90 10.27 -10.62
N PRO A 50 31.21 10.56 -10.68
CA PRO A 50 31.71 11.83 -11.18
C PRO A 50 31.39 12.05 -12.66
N ILE A 51 31.27 13.32 -13.05
CA ILE A 51 30.97 13.70 -14.44
C ILE A 51 31.96 13.13 -15.46
N GLU A 52 33.24 13.04 -15.11
CA GLU A 52 34.27 12.48 -15.99
C GLU A 52 34.01 10.99 -16.30
N SER A 53 33.51 10.26 -15.35
CA SER A 53 33.13 8.83 -15.53
C SER A 53 31.91 8.70 -16.43
N ILE A 54 30.89 9.56 -16.23
CA ILE A 54 29.69 9.62 -17.06
C ILE A 54 30.06 9.97 -18.50
N ALA A 55 30.91 10.97 -18.70
CA ALA A 55 31.38 11.40 -20.02
C ALA A 55 32.12 10.28 -20.79
N LYS A 56 32.91 9.48 -20.07
CA LYS A 56 33.63 8.32 -20.68
C LYS A 56 32.63 7.23 -21.13
N MET A 57 31.57 6.99 -20.37
CA MET A 57 30.55 5.99 -20.72
C MET A 57 29.59 6.49 -21.82
N GLY A 58 29.35 7.80 -21.89
CA GLY A 58 28.46 8.44 -22.86
C GLY A 58 29.03 8.56 -24.28
N GLY A 59 30.30 8.24 -24.50
CA GLY A 59 30.95 8.30 -25.81
C GLY A 59 30.87 9.68 -26.46
N GLU A 60 30.32 9.78 -27.68
CA GLU A 60 30.17 11.08 -28.37
C GLU A 60 29.19 12.02 -27.68
N LEU A 61 28.15 11.51 -27.01
CA LEU A 61 27.21 12.28 -26.19
C LEU A 61 27.89 12.87 -24.95
N GLY A 62 29.01 12.30 -24.49
CA GLY A 62 29.80 12.79 -23.36
C GLY A 62 30.46 14.14 -23.55
N LYS A 63 30.39 14.75 -24.74
CA LYS A 63 30.89 16.09 -25.03
C LYS A 63 30.01 17.24 -24.54
N ILE A 64 28.88 16.93 -23.87
CA ILE A 64 27.93 17.92 -23.34
C ILE A 64 28.61 18.69 -22.19
N LYS A 65 28.69 20.02 -22.32
CA LYS A 65 29.16 20.90 -21.24
C LYS A 65 28.07 20.97 -20.17
N THR A 66 28.36 20.51 -18.96
CA THR A 66 27.47 20.60 -17.81
C THR A 66 28.17 21.22 -16.62
N ASN A 67 27.43 21.94 -15.77
CA ASN A 67 27.90 22.49 -14.52
C ASN A 67 27.67 21.56 -13.32
N LEU A 68 27.11 20.37 -13.57
CA LEU A 68 26.84 19.38 -12.52
C LEU A 68 28.12 18.60 -12.19
N PRO A 69 28.42 18.36 -10.90
CA PRO A 69 29.64 17.64 -10.49
C PRO A 69 29.57 16.13 -10.79
N GLY A 70 28.35 15.59 -10.98
CA GLY A 70 28.10 14.17 -11.21
C GLY A 70 26.67 13.79 -10.88
N LEU A 71 26.43 12.51 -10.59
CA LEU A 71 25.16 11.95 -10.12
C LEU A 71 25.39 11.12 -8.85
N LEU A 72 24.60 11.34 -7.80
CA LEU A 72 24.62 10.53 -6.58
C LEU A 72 23.52 9.48 -6.65
N PHE A 73 23.89 8.23 -6.86
CA PHE A 73 22.96 7.11 -6.89
C PHE A 73 22.69 6.58 -5.50
N ILE A 74 21.42 6.36 -5.18
CA ILE A 74 20.99 5.65 -3.98
C ILE A 74 20.54 4.26 -4.40
N ASP A 75 21.22 3.25 -3.88
CA ASP A 75 20.84 1.85 -4.01
C ASP A 75 19.92 1.48 -2.84
N THR A 76 18.72 1.09 -3.17
CA THR A 76 17.71 0.84 -2.17
C THR A 76 17.26 -0.61 -2.27
N PRO A 77 17.32 -1.40 -1.16
CA PRO A 77 16.78 -2.75 -1.16
C PRO A 77 15.29 -2.71 -1.46
N GLY A 78 14.86 -3.38 -2.54
CA GLY A 78 13.47 -3.66 -2.90
C GLY A 78 12.43 -2.59 -2.57
N HIS A 79 11.68 -2.77 -1.50
CA HIS A 79 10.54 -1.93 -1.11
C HIS A 79 10.86 -0.80 -0.13
N HIS A 80 11.92 -0.93 0.66
CA HIS A 80 12.24 0.00 1.75
C HIS A 80 12.58 1.42 1.28
N ALA A 81 13.06 1.53 0.07
CA ALA A 81 13.53 2.78 -0.49
C ALA A 81 12.44 3.79 -0.80
N PHE A 82 11.27 3.32 -1.15
CA PHE A 82 10.18 4.20 -1.61
C PHE A 82 9.68 5.13 -0.51
N THR A 83 9.66 4.61 0.70
CA THR A 83 9.11 5.29 1.85
C THR A 83 10.16 6.16 2.53
N THR A 84 11.43 5.75 2.46
CA THR A 84 12.56 6.53 2.98
C THR A 84 12.88 7.73 2.09
N LEU A 85 12.51 7.68 0.80
CA LEU A 85 12.77 8.76 -0.17
C LEU A 85 11.85 9.96 -0.05
N ARG A 86 10.84 9.93 0.83
CA ARG A 86 10.11 11.11 1.24
C ARG A 86 10.86 11.81 2.37
N ALA A 87 11.78 12.72 2.02
CA ALA A 87 12.16 13.74 2.97
C ALA A 87 10.98 14.70 3.15
N ARG A 88 10.65 15.05 4.37
CA ARG A 88 9.61 16.02 4.66
C ARG A 88 9.97 17.36 4.06
N GLY A 89 9.05 17.90 3.25
CA GLY A 89 9.27 19.15 2.50
C GLY A 89 9.68 18.97 1.04
N GLY A 90 9.82 17.71 0.56
CA GLY A 90 10.15 17.41 -0.84
C GLY A 90 10.59 15.96 -1.05
N ALA A 91 10.74 15.54 -2.30
CA ALA A 91 11.35 14.25 -2.59
C ALA A 91 12.85 14.28 -2.24
N LEU A 92 13.35 13.28 -1.52
CA LEU A 92 14.80 13.14 -1.25
C LEU A 92 15.57 12.94 -2.56
N ALA A 93 14.98 12.22 -3.51
CA ALA A 93 15.53 12.03 -4.84
C ALA A 93 15.09 13.15 -5.79
N ASP A 94 16.05 13.77 -6.45
CA ASP A 94 15.79 14.80 -7.46
C ASP A 94 15.26 14.19 -8.76
N ILE A 95 15.68 12.96 -9.07
CA ILE A 95 15.25 12.19 -10.23
C ILE A 95 15.27 10.70 -9.90
N ALA A 96 14.41 9.91 -10.54
CA ALA A 96 14.36 8.47 -10.33
C ALA A 96 14.58 7.69 -11.62
N ILE A 97 15.07 6.44 -11.47
CA ILE A 97 15.10 5.43 -12.52
C ILE A 97 14.11 4.33 -12.14
N LEU A 98 13.08 4.13 -12.94
CA LEU A 98 12.21 2.98 -12.82
C LEU A 98 12.72 1.84 -13.70
N VAL A 99 13.24 0.80 -13.08
CA VAL A 99 13.82 -0.37 -13.77
C VAL A 99 12.74 -1.38 -14.08
N VAL A 100 12.58 -1.69 -15.36
CA VAL A 100 11.58 -2.64 -15.88
C VAL A 100 12.28 -3.67 -16.76
N ASP A 101 12.11 -4.96 -16.48
CA ASP A 101 12.57 -6.00 -17.40
C ASP A 101 11.70 -5.99 -18.65
N ILE A 102 12.31 -5.74 -19.82
CA ILE A 102 11.60 -5.65 -21.11
C ILE A 102 10.90 -6.95 -21.48
N ASN A 103 11.35 -8.08 -20.94
CA ASN A 103 10.79 -9.41 -21.24
C ASN A 103 9.61 -9.77 -20.33
N GLU A 104 9.56 -9.22 -19.11
CA GLU A 104 8.52 -9.50 -18.12
C GLU A 104 7.47 -8.39 -18.00
N GLY A 105 7.83 -7.17 -18.37
CA GLY A 105 6.95 -6.00 -18.27
C GLY A 105 6.71 -5.53 -16.83
N PHE A 106 5.55 -4.90 -16.61
CA PHE A 106 5.17 -4.35 -15.31
C PHE A 106 4.71 -5.43 -14.35
N LYS A 107 5.35 -5.51 -13.20
CA LYS A 107 4.95 -6.33 -12.05
C LYS A 107 4.32 -5.43 -10.97
N GLN A 108 3.69 -6.04 -9.96
CA GLN A 108 2.98 -5.31 -8.91
C GLN A 108 3.85 -4.24 -8.21
N GLN A 109 5.09 -4.57 -7.88
CA GLN A 109 6.05 -3.63 -7.27
C GLN A 109 6.45 -2.49 -8.20
N THR A 110 6.50 -2.75 -9.52
CA THR A 110 6.79 -1.71 -10.52
C THR A 110 5.64 -0.71 -10.61
N ILE A 111 4.40 -1.21 -10.52
CA ILE A 111 3.18 -0.39 -10.50
C ILE A 111 3.14 0.46 -9.23
N GLU A 112 3.44 -0.13 -8.08
CA GLU A 112 3.55 0.58 -6.80
C GLU A 112 4.60 1.71 -6.87
N ALA A 113 5.79 1.40 -7.38
CA ALA A 113 6.85 2.38 -7.61
C ALA A 113 6.38 3.57 -8.45
N LEU A 114 5.68 3.29 -9.52
CA LEU A 114 5.17 4.29 -10.45
C LEU A 114 4.11 5.18 -9.79
N GLN A 115 3.22 4.62 -8.98
CA GLN A 115 2.23 5.37 -8.21
C GLN A 115 2.88 6.28 -7.18
N ILE A 116 3.91 5.81 -6.47
CA ILE A 116 4.66 6.61 -5.50
C ILE A 116 5.38 7.77 -6.19
N LEU A 117 6.06 7.52 -7.32
CA LEU A 117 6.71 8.56 -8.11
C LEU A 117 5.72 9.63 -8.57
N ARG A 118 4.54 9.22 -9.00
CA ARG A 118 3.43 10.12 -9.37
C ARG A 118 2.96 10.97 -8.19
N ASN A 119 2.72 10.34 -7.03
CA ASN A 119 2.25 11.03 -5.83
C ASN A 119 3.29 12.01 -5.28
N CYS A 120 4.58 11.65 -5.36
CA CYS A 120 5.69 12.53 -4.96
C CYS A 120 6.04 13.59 -6.02
N LYS A 121 5.45 13.53 -7.23
CA LYS A 121 5.80 14.38 -8.37
C LYS A 121 7.29 14.36 -8.70
N THR A 122 7.98 13.26 -8.41
CA THR A 122 9.40 13.09 -8.72
C THR A 122 9.55 12.78 -10.20
N PRO A 123 10.36 13.55 -10.96
CA PRO A 123 10.66 13.22 -12.35
C PRO A 123 11.41 11.90 -12.43
N PHE A 124 11.11 11.07 -13.43
CA PHE A 124 11.75 9.78 -13.58
C PHE A 124 11.90 9.35 -15.04
N VAL A 125 12.81 8.42 -15.27
CA VAL A 125 13.01 7.74 -16.55
C VAL A 125 12.80 6.25 -16.36
N ILE A 126 12.42 5.54 -17.42
CA ILE A 126 12.31 4.08 -17.41
C ILE A 126 13.57 3.50 -18.02
N ALA A 127 14.25 2.65 -17.26
CA ALA A 127 15.31 1.80 -17.77
C ALA A 127 14.72 0.43 -18.14
N ALA A 128 14.49 0.19 -19.44
CA ALA A 128 14.03 -1.09 -19.95
C ALA A 128 15.23 -2.06 -20.04
N THR A 129 15.36 -2.90 -19.01
CA THR A 129 16.55 -3.77 -18.82
C THR A 129 16.47 -5.10 -19.55
N LYS A 130 17.60 -5.80 -19.60
CA LYS A 130 17.74 -7.15 -20.15
C LYS A 130 17.38 -7.27 -21.64
N ILE A 131 17.70 -6.25 -22.44
CA ILE A 131 17.55 -6.29 -23.89
C ILE A 131 18.37 -7.42 -24.52
N ASP A 132 19.50 -7.77 -23.91
CA ASP A 132 20.37 -8.89 -24.28
C ASP A 132 19.68 -10.27 -24.19
N LYS A 133 18.59 -10.39 -23.46
CA LYS A 133 17.79 -11.62 -23.33
C LYS A 133 16.71 -11.76 -24.41
N ILE A 134 16.56 -10.79 -25.29
CA ILE A 134 15.65 -10.93 -26.44
C ILE A 134 16.21 -11.99 -27.39
N SER A 135 15.37 -12.94 -27.76
CA SER A 135 15.81 -14.08 -28.61
C SER A 135 16.44 -13.60 -29.92
N GLY A 136 17.70 -13.99 -30.15
CA GLY A 136 18.47 -13.63 -31.33
C GLY A 136 19.17 -12.26 -31.24
N TRP A 137 19.12 -11.56 -30.10
CA TRP A 137 19.88 -10.31 -29.90
C TRP A 137 21.38 -10.56 -30.03
N SER A 138 22.07 -9.76 -30.86
CA SER A 138 23.52 -9.75 -31.04
C SER A 138 24.12 -8.58 -30.27
N PRO A 139 24.68 -8.78 -29.05
CA PRO A 139 25.12 -7.72 -28.19
C PRO A 139 26.40 -7.04 -28.68
N LEU A 140 26.47 -5.71 -28.49
CA LEU A 140 27.68 -4.92 -28.69
C LEU A 140 28.13 -4.35 -27.32
N GLN A 141 29.36 -4.76 -26.90
CA GLN A 141 29.88 -4.38 -25.59
C GLN A 141 30.03 -2.85 -25.41
N ASN A 142 29.41 -2.29 -24.37
CA ASN A 142 29.46 -0.87 -24.01
C ASN A 142 29.04 0.09 -25.14
N ALA A 143 28.22 -0.36 -26.08
CA ALA A 143 27.74 0.45 -27.19
C ALA A 143 26.52 1.30 -26.78
N SER A 144 26.28 2.38 -27.52
CA SER A 144 25.01 3.07 -27.45
C SER A 144 23.88 2.15 -27.92
N PHE A 145 22.68 2.35 -27.37
CA PHE A 145 21.52 1.55 -27.79
C PHE A 145 21.28 1.64 -29.31
N GLN A 146 21.39 2.84 -29.88
CA GLN A 146 21.18 3.02 -31.31
C GLN A 146 22.15 2.20 -32.18
N SER A 147 23.41 2.12 -31.78
CA SER A 147 24.41 1.29 -32.48
C SER A 147 24.07 -0.19 -32.36
N SER A 148 23.71 -0.66 -31.17
CA SER A 148 23.28 -2.03 -30.93
C SER A 148 22.01 -2.40 -31.71
N TYR A 149 21.02 -1.51 -31.73
CA TYR A 149 19.76 -1.71 -32.43
C TYR A 149 19.93 -1.82 -33.95
N LYS A 150 20.75 -0.94 -34.55
CA LYS A 150 21.07 -1.00 -35.99
C LYS A 150 21.77 -2.30 -36.41
N ASN A 151 22.50 -2.90 -35.48
CA ASN A 151 23.21 -4.16 -35.72
C ASN A 151 22.32 -5.41 -35.67
N GLN A 152 21.04 -5.27 -35.24
CA GLN A 152 20.12 -6.39 -35.14
C GLN A 152 19.45 -6.71 -36.49
N SER A 153 19.11 -7.99 -36.69
CA SER A 153 18.27 -8.40 -37.81
C SER A 153 16.86 -7.80 -37.70
N GLU A 154 16.15 -7.61 -38.82
CA GLU A 154 14.79 -7.09 -38.85
C GLU A 154 13.82 -7.88 -37.96
N ARG A 155 13.97 -9.20 -37.87
CA ARG A 155 13.17 -10.05 -36.98
C ARG A 155 13.37 -9.68 -35.50
N VAL A 156 14.61 -9.45 -35.11
CA VAL A 156 14.94 -9.09 -33.73
C VAL A 156 14.50 -7.66 -33.41
N GLN A 157 14.66 -6.73 -34.36
CA GLN A 157 14.14 -5.37 -34.24
C GLN A 157 12.63 -5.37 -34.05
N THR A 158 11.88 -6.14 -34.83
CA THR A 158 10.43 -6.28 -34.69
C THR A 158 10.04 -6.87 -33.33
N ALA A 159 10.74 -7.92 -32.88
CA ALA A 159 10.50 -8.52 -31.57
C ALA A 159 10.76 -7.54 -30.42
N TYR A 160 11.80 -6.73 -30.54
CA TYR A 160 12.11 -5.65 -29.59
C TYR A 160 11.03 -4.56 -29.61
N GLU A 161 10.66 -4.03 -30.77
CA GLU A 161 9.64 -2.98 -30.89
C GLU A 161 8.30 -3.41 -30.27
N ASN A 162 7.86 -4.65 -30.51
CA ASN A 162 6.64 -5.17 -29.91
C ASN A 162 6.68 -5.08 -28.38
N ARG A 163 7.79 -5.45 -27.75
CA ARG A 163 7.96 -5.37 -26.29
C ARG A 163 7.97 -3.94 -25.77
N VAL A 164 8.63 -3.02 -26.50
CA VAL A 164 8.59 -1.59 -26.12
C VAL A 164 7.18 -1.05 -26.21
N TYR A 165 6.43 -1.38 -27.26
CA TYR A 165 5.05 -0.93 -27.40
C TYR A 165 4.10 -1.57 -26.38
N GLU A 166 4.36 -2.77 -25.90
CA GLU A 166 3.65 -3.35 -24.75
C GLU A 166 3.88 -2.50 -23.48
N LEU A 167 5.13 -2.05 -23.24
CA LEU A 167 5.42 -1.13 -22.11
C LEU A 167 4.73 0.22 -22.30
N VAL A 168 4.79 0.81 -23.50
CA VAL A 168 4.12 2.09 -23.82
C VAL A 168 2.60 1.97 -23.65
N GLY A 169 1.99 0.88 -24.12
CA GLY A 169 0.56 0.63 -23.95
C GLY A 169 0.16 0.58 -22.48
N LYS A 170 0.94 -0.13 -21.66
CA LYS A 170 0.67 -0.24 -20.23
C LYS A 170 0.83 1.09 -19.49
N LEU A 171 1.83 1.90 -19.85
CA LEU A 171 2.02 3.25 -19.32
C LEU A 171 0.86 4.17 -19.72
N SER A 172 0.37 4.05 -20.95
CA SER A 172 -0.78 4.82 -21.43
C SER A 172 -2.05 4.47 -20.66
N GLU A 173 -2.30 3.19 -20.35
CA GLU A 173 -3.41 2.76 -19.47
C GLU A 173 -3.33 3.40 -18.08
N MET A 174 -2.11 3.64 -17.58
CA MET A 174 -1.86 4.32 -16.29
C MET A 174 -1.82 5.85 -16.39
N GLY A 175 -2.08 6.42 -17.58
CA GLY A 175 -2.16 7.86 -17.82
C GLY A 175 -0.82 8.55 -18.08
N PHE A 176 0.21 7.81 -18.51
CA PHE A 176 1.51 8.36 -18.88
C PHE A 176 1.73 8.29 -20.39
N ASN A 177 2.03 9.41 -21.02
CA ASN A 177 2.57 9.41 -22.37
C ASN A 177 4.05 9.03 -22.29
N SER A 178 4.47 8.05 -23.08
CA SER A 178 5.85 7.56 -23.06
C SER A 178 6.35 7.19 -24.44
N GLU A 179 7.65 7.33 -24.66
CA GLU A 179 8.29 6.95 -25.91
C GLU A 179 9.78 6.60 -25.65
N ARG A 180 10.40 5.90 -26.58
CA ARG A 180 11.83 5.62 -26.55
C ARG A 180 12.64 6.93 -26.67
N PHE A 181 13.72 7.04 -25.90
CA PHE A 181 14.52 8.27 -25.70
C PHE A 181 14.98 8.96 -27.00
N ASP A 182 15.25 8.20 -28.05
CA ASP A 182 15.72 8.69 -29.34
C ASP A 182 14.58 9.18 -30.28
N ARG A 183 13.33 8.97 -29.87
CA ARG A 183 12.13 9.41 -30.59
C ARG A 183 11.37 10.52 -29.85
N VAL A 184 11.73 10.79 -28.61
CA VAL A 184 11.10 11.83 -27.79
C VAL A 184 11.49 13.20 -28.33
N SER A 185 10.48 14.01 -28.70
CA SER A 185 10.64 15.42 -29.09
C SER A 185 10.45 16.38 -27.92
N ASP A 186 9.57 16.04 -26.96
CA ASP A 186 9.24 16.85 -25.79
C ASP A 186 9.42 16.03 -24.50
N PHE A 187 10.52 16.26 -23.79
CA PHE A 187 10.86 15.60 -22.54
C PHE A 187 10.03 16.06 -21.32
N GLN A 188 9.22 17.12 -21.47
CA GLN A 188 8.31 17.56 -20.40
C GLN A 188 7.01 16.80 -20.41
N ARG A 189 6.55 16.39 -21.59
CA ARG A 189 5.26 15.75 -21.78
C ARG A 189 5.34 14.23 -21.90
N ASN A 190 6.51 13.73 -22.29
CA ASN A 190 6.69 12.30 -22.53
C ASN A 190 7.69 11.71 -21.53
N LEU A 191 7.28 10.63 -20.91
CA LEU A 191 8.13 9.79 -20.11
C LEU A 191 9.12 9.04 -21.02
N VAL A 192 10.39 9.07 -20.65
CA VAL A 192 11.48 8.53 -21.47
C VAL A 192 11.74 7.08 -21.14
N ILE A 193 11.76 6.21 -22.14
CA ILE A 193 12.17 4.82 -22.02
C ILE A 193 13.57 4.65 -22.63
N VAL A 194 14.52 4.21 -21.83
CA VAL A 194 15.91 3.95 -22.24
C VAL A 194 16.18 2.45 -22.16
N PRO A 195 16.37 1.78 -23.29
CA PRO A 195 16.71 0.35 -23.31
C PRO A 195 18.16 0.13 -22.89
N VAL A 196 18.38 -0.80 -21.96
CA VAL A 196 19.71 -1.06 -21.40
C VAL A 196 19.98 -2.54 -21.19
N SER A 197 21.24 -2.93 -21.19
CA SER A 197 21.72 -4.20 -20.67
C SER A 197 22.83 -3.98 -19.64
N SER A 198 22.61 -4.42 -18.42
CA SER A 198 23.64 -4.38 -17.37
C SER A 198 24.78 -5.38 -17.65
N MET A 199 24.48 -6.48 -18.36
CA MET A 199 25.47 -7.51 -18.67
C MET A 199 26.45 -7.05 -19.75
N THR A 200 25.94 -6.49 -20.83
CA THR A 200 26.74 -6.06 -21.98
C THR A 200 27.16 -4.59 -21.93
N GLY A 201 26.48 -3.78 -21.12
CA GLY A 201 26.73 -2.35 -21.00
C GLY A 201 26.06 -1.51 -22.08
N GLU A 202 25.25 -2.13 -22.95
CA GLU A 202 24.50 -1.43 -24.00
C GLU A 202 23.49 -0.44 -23.38
N GLY A 203 23.41 0.77 -23.93
CA GLY A 203 22.47 1.81 -23.51
C GLY A 203 22.77 2.48 -22.15
N ILE A 204 23.76 2.02 -21.38
CA ILE A 204 24.10 2.60 -20.07
C ILE A 204 24.57 4.06 -20.23
N GLY A 205 25.43 4.32 -21.20
CA GLY A 205 25.86 5.70 -21.50
C GLY A 205 24.68 6.60 -21.89
N ASP A 206 23.73 6.08 -22.69
CA ASP A 206 22.53 6.83 -23.08
C ASP A 206 21.67 7.16 -21.84
N LEU A 207 21.46 6.20 -20.94
CA LEU A 207 20.72 6.41 -19.69
C LEU A 207 21.35 7.52 -18.83
N LEU A 208 22.64 7.45 -18.60
CA LEU A 208 23.36 8.45 -17.79
C LEU A 208 23.33 9.83 -18.42
N MET A 209 23.44 9.94 -19.74
CA MET A 209 23.36 11.21 -20.45
C MET A 209 21.96 11.82 -20.41
N ILE A 210 20.91 11.01 -20.53
CA ILE A 210 19.52 11.46 -20.38
C ILE A 210 19.28 11.99 -18.97
N LEU A 211 19.70 11.25 -17.94
CA LEU A 211 19.59 11.68 -16.54
C LEU A 211 20.29 13.02 -16.30
N LEU A 212 21.52 13.14 -16.79
CA LEU A 212 22.31 14.36 -16.66
C LEU A 212 21.65 15.55 -17.37
N GLY A 213 21.14 15.32 -18.59
CA GLY A 213 20.43 16.33 -19.37
C GLY A 213 19.14 16.80 -18.71
N LEU A 214 18.36 15.88 -18.15
CA LEU A 214 17.15 16.20 -17.40
C LEU A 214 17.46 16.97 -16.11
N ALA A 215 18.47 16.52 -15.36
CA ALA A 215 18.91 17.20 -14.14
C ALA A 215 19.38 18.62 -14.43
N GLN A 216 20.21 18.82 -15.45
CA GLN A 216 20.70 20.15 -15.83
C GLN A 216 19.60 21.09 -16.31
N ARG A 217 18.65 20.57 -17.11
CA ARG A 217 17.61 21.40 -17.73
C ARG A 217 16.47 21.79 -16.80
N TYR A 218 16.08 20.88 -15.89
CA TYR A 218 14.86 21.03 -15.12
C TYR A 218 15.05 21.16 -13.62
N LEU A 219 16.21 20.76 -13.09
CA LEU A 219 16.44 20.70 -11.65
C LEU A 219 17.46 21.72 -11.12
N THR A 220 18.15 22.46 -11.98
CA THR A 220 19.27 23.33 -11.57
C THR A 220 18.92 24.32 -10.46
N GLU A 221 17.70 24.89 -10.47
CA GLU A 221 17.27 25.82 -9.41
C GLU A 221 17.08 25.11 -8.06
N GLY A 222 16.52 23.91 -8.05
CA GLY A 222 16.35 23.09 -6.84
C GLY A 222 17.63 22.48 -6.30
N LEU A 223 18.70 22.48 -7.10
CA LEU A 223 20.02 21.96 -6.73
C LEU A 223 20.96 23.02 -6.10
N LYS A 224 20.53 24.28 -6.01
CA LYS A 224 21.28 25.31 -5.32
C LYS A 224 21.37 25.01 -3.84
N THR A 225 22.56 24.91 -3.29
CA THR A 225 22.79 24.52 -1.89
C THR A 225 23.68 25.54 -1.19
N SER A 226 23.53 25.68 0.11
CA SER A 226 24.43 26.42 0.99
C SER A 226 25.52 25.50 1.54
N SER A 227 26.57 25.27 0.77
CA SER A 227 27.70 24.41 1.19
C SER A 227 28.35 24.82 2.52
N LEU A 228 28.09 26.02 3.02
CA LEU A 228 28.56 26.54 4.31
C LEU A 228 27.52 26.43 5.43
N GLY A 229 26.27 26.05 5.11
CA GLY A 229 25.17 25.89 6.06
C GLY A 229 25.34 24.69 7.00
N PRO A 230 24.49 24.62 8.04
CA PRO A 230 24.39 23.42 8.87
C PRO A 230 23.89 22.23 8.03
N GLY A 231 24.47 21.06 8.26
CA GLY A 231 24.09 19.85 7.54
C GLY A 231 22.63 19.46 7.80
N VAL A 232 21.91 19.13 6.72
CA VAL A 232 20.55 18.62 6.76
C VAL A 232 20.50 17.32 5.96
N GLY A 233 19.89 16.30 6.52
CA GLY A 233 19.84 14.98 5.93
C GLY A 233 18.68 14.13 6.41
N THR A 234 18.64 12.89 5.94
CA THR A 234 17.66 11.87 6.34
C THR A 234 18.37 10.56 6.62
N VAL A 235 17.97 9.88 7.71
CA VAL A 235 18.43 8.55 8.06
C VAL A 235 17.80 7.55 7.09
N LEU A 236 18.64 6.82 6.36
CA LEU A 236 18.17 5.75 5.47
C LEU A 236 17.98 4.45 6.22
N GLU A 237 18.94 4.13 7.08
CA GLU A 237 18.99 2.86 7.79
C GLU A 237 19.71 3.00 9.12
N VAL A 238 19.26 2.24 10.11
CA VAL A 238 19.89 2.10 11.41
C VAL A 238 20.41 0.68 11.51
N LYS A 239 21.71 0.51 11.77
CA LYS A 239 22.38 -0.79 11.84
C LYS A 239 23.22 -0.93 13.10
N GLU A 240 23.24 -2.14 13.61
CA GLU A 240 24.23 -2.53 14.62
C GLU A 240 25.43 -3.18 13.94
N GLU A 241 26.61 -2.59 14.09
CA GLU A 241 27.85 -3.07 13.47
C GLU A 241 28.87 -3.50 14.52
N VAL A 242 29.51 -4.64 14.28
CA VAL A 242 30.54 -5.18 15.19
C VAL A 242 31.70 -4.19 15.29
N GLY A 243 32.00 -3.74 16.49
CA GLY A 243 33.09 -2.79 16.78
C GLY A 243 32.76 -1.31 16.60
N LEU A 244 31.61 -0.97 16.03
CA LEU A 244 31.12 0.41 15.89
C LEU A 244 29.87 0.71 16.72
N GLY A 245 29.13 -0.34 17.15
CA GLY A 245 27.82 -0.23 17.78
C GLY A 245 26.75 0.19 16.79
N THR A 246 25.71 0.89 17.26
CA THR A 246 24.64 1.39 16.42
C THR A 246 25.17 2.51 15.52
N THR A 247 24.96 2.37 14.22
CA THR A 247 25.38 3.30 13.16
C THR A 247 24.17 3.74 12.35
N LEU A 248 24.22 4.96 11.79
CA LEU A 248 23.22 5.51 10.91
C LEU A 248 23.79 5.66 9.50
N ASP A 249 23.13 5.05 8.53
CA ASP A 249 23.36 5.39 7.12
C ASP A 249 22.47 6.58 6.76
N VAL A 250 23.09 7.71 6.38
CA VAL A 250 22.42 9.01 6.19
C VAL A 250 22.72 9.55 4.81
N ILE A 251 21.72 10.15 4.17
CA ILE A 251 21.93 11.05 3.03
C ILE A 251 21.87 12.48 3.52
N LEU A 252 22.99 13.19 3.31
CA LEU A 252 23.09 14.61 3.50
C LEU A 252 22.71 15.30 2.19
N TYR A 253 21.65 16.08 2.17
CA TYR A 253 21.16 16.75 0.95
C TYR A 253 21.34 18.26 0.98
N ASP A 254 21.67 18.86 2.14
CA ASP A 254 22.05 20.26 2.24
C ASP A 254 23.12 20.48 3.32
N GLY A 255 23.93 21.52 3.16
CA GLY A 255 24.93 21.97 4.12
C GLY A 255 26.14 21.05 4.29
N THR A 256 26.78 21.13 5.45
CA THR A 256 28.01 20.40 5.81
C THR A 256 27.89 19.79 7.21
N LEU A 257 28.32 18.53 7.33
CA LEU A 257 28.41 17.77 8.57
C LEU A 257 29.91 17.50 8.88
N ARG A 258 30.32 17.69 10.13
CA ARG A 258 31.69 17.46 10.59
C ARG A 258 31.76 16.55 11.80
N VAL A 259 32.86 15.84 11.96
CA VAL A 259 33.17 15.13 13.19
C VAL A 259 33.20 16.12 14.36
N GLY A 260 32.48 15.78 15.42
CA GLY A 260 32.35 16.63 16.60
C GLY A 260 31.15 17.60 16.54
N ASP A 261 30.44 17.71 15.41
CA ASP A 261 29.21 18.47 15.36
C ASP A 261 28.14 17.80 16.25
N GLU A 262 27.31 18.63 16.86
CA GLU A 262 26.11 18.19 17.55
C GLU A 262 24.97 18.09 16.53
N ILE A 263 24.25 16.98 16.54
CA ILE A 263 23.18 16.68 15.62
C ILE A 263 21.88 16.38 16.38
N GLY A 264 20.79 16.97 15.91
CA GLY A 264 19.44 16.61 16.32
C GLY A 264 18.88 15.54 15.39
N ILE A 265 18.24 14.52 15.94
CA ILE A 265 17.67 13.39 15.20
C ILE A 265 16.32 13.02 15.82
N ALA A 266 15.34 12.64 15.00
CA ALA A 266 14.11 12.08 15.52
C ALA A 266 14.28 10.64 15.98
N SER A 267 13.72 10.31 17.14
CA SER A 267 13.69 8.97 17.72
C SER A 267 12.26 8.55 18.07
N MET A 268 12.08 7.29 18.46
CA MET A 268 10.79 6.75 18.90
C MET A 268 10.20 7.52 20.09
N ASN A 269 11.04 8.16 20.91
CA ASN A 269 10.65 8.84 22.14
C ASN A 269 10.72 10.38 22.05
N GLY A 270 10.76 10.94 20.83
CA GLY A 270 10.93 12.37 20.58
C GLY A 270 12.27 12.71 19.94
N ALA A 271 12.57 14.01 19.75
CA ALA A 271 13.85 14.41 19.20
C ALA A 271 14.97 14.23 20.24
N ILE A 272 16.10 13.70 19.80
CA ILE A 272 17.32 13.54 20.60
C ILE A 272 18.45 14.35 20.02
N SER A 273 19.38 14.82 20.87
CA SER A 273 20.65 15.40 20.41
C SER A 273 21.80 14.47 20.77
N THR A 274 22.78 14.39 19.88
CA THR A 274 23.97 13.59 20.07
C THR A 274 25.16 14.16 19.31
N LYS A 275 26.38 13.81 19.74
CA LYS A 275 27.61 14.32 19.15
C LYS A 275 28.23 13.29 18.21
N VAL A 276 28.50 13.70 16.98
CA VAL A 276 29.14 12.85 15.96
C VAL A 276 30.54 12.43 16.40
N ARG A 277 30.76 11.12 16.54
CA ARG A 277 32.07 10.53 16.88
C ARG A 277 32.93 10.27 15.65
N ALA A 278 32.33 9.71 14.60
CA ALA A 278 33.04 9.47 13.34
C ALA A 278 32.07 9.55 12.16
N LEU A 279 32.64 9.93 11.03
CA LEU A 279 32.01 9.93 9.72
C LEU A 279 32.77 8.97 8.82
N LEU A 280 32.01 8.08 8.16
CA LEU A 280 32.53 7.06 7.27
C LEU A 280 31.88 7.25 5.89
N GLN A 281 32.69 7.39 4.85
CA GLN A 281 32.21 7.46 3.46
C GLN A 281 32.66 6.22 2.68
N PRO A 282 31.85 5.74 1.71
CA PRO A 282 32.31 4.76 0.75
C PRO A 282 33.57 5.28 0.04
N ARG A 283 34.57 4.44 -0.13
CA ARG A 283 35.75 4.81 -0.91
C ARG A 283 35.37 5.04 -2.37
N PRO A 284 35.94 6.08 -3.03
CA PRO A 284 35.79 6.21 -4.47
C PRO A 284 36.36 4.97 -5.18
N MET A 285 35.75 4.61 -6.30
CA MET A 285 36.03 3.40 -7.09
C MET A 285 37.53 3.21 -7.39
N LYS A 286 38.20 2.43 -6.58
CA LYS A 286 39.46 1.74 -6.88
C LYS A 286 39.31 0.33 -6.33
N GLU A 287 39.94 -0.66 -6.99
CA GLU A 287 39.90 -2.08 -6.64
C GLU A 287 39.81 -2.34 -5.15
N ILE A 288 38.63 -2.75 -4.68
CA ILE A 288 38.35 -2.93 -3.26
C ILE A 288 38.66 -4.37 -2.92
N LEU A 289 39.74 -4.57 -2.17
CA LEU A 289 39.89 -5.74 -1.32
C LEU A 289 38.81 -5.69 -0.23
N ILE A 290 38.14 -6.79 0.04
CA ILE A 290 36.87 -6.96 0.75
C ILE A 290 36.79 -6.32 2.16
N GLU A 291 37.92 -5.96 2.76
CA GLU A 291 37.98 -5.51 4.16
C GLU A 291 37.87 -4.00 4.39
N ASP A 292 38.01 -3.14 3.36
CA ASP A 292 38.10 -1.68 3.53
C ASP A 292 37.08 -0.92 2.67
N ARG A 293 35.77 -1.19 2.88
CA ARG A 293 34.69 -0.53 2.12
C ARG A 293 34.51 0.97 2.45
N PHE A 294 34.91 1.39 3.64
CA PHE A 294 34.69 2.75 4.14
C PHE A 294 36.00 3.42 4.52
N GLN A 295 36.06 4.75 4.34
CA GLN A 295 37.13 5.61 4.83
C GLN A 295 36.58 6.61 5.85
N ARG A 296 37.34 6.85 6.94
CA ARG A 296 37.04 7.92 7.89
C ARG A 296 37.31 9.28 7.26
N VAL A 297 36.33 10.17 7.37
CA VAL A 297 36.47 11.55 6.89
C VAL A 297 36.19 12.52 8.02
N LYS A 298 36.78 13.73 7.95
CA LYS A 298 36.57 14.79 8.96
C LYS A 298 35.30 15.60 8.73
N SER A 299 34.89 15.72 7.47
CA SER A 299 33.69 16.47 7.07
C SER A 299 33.10 15.93 5.79
N VAL A 300 31.80 16.10 5.63
CA VAL A 300 31.02 15.72 4.44
C VAL A 300 30.16 16.91 4.02
N VAL A 301 30.18 17.22 2.73
CA VAL A 301 29.37 18.29 2.11
C VAL A 301 28.26 17.65 1.28
N ALA A 302 27.07 18.23 1.28
CA ALA A 302 25.94 17.77 0.48
C ALA A 302 26.18 17.90 -1.06
N ALA A 303 25.65 16.98 -1.90
CA ALA A 303 24.88 15.81 -1.55
C ALA A 303 25.82 14.61 -1.40
N ALA A 304 25.69 13.88 -0.32
CA ALA A 304 26.56 12.72 -0.07
C ALA A 304 25.89 11.70 0.85
N GLY A 305 26.21 10.42 0.61
CA GLY A 305 25.94 9.36 1.56
C GLY A 305 27.04 9.29 2.61
N VAL A 306 26.66 9.15 3.86
CA VAL A 306 27.60 9.06 4.99
C VAL A 306 27.07 8.12 6.07
N LYS A 307 27.94 7.29 6.61
CA LYS A 307 27.68 6.50 7.82
C LYS A 307 28.15 7.30 9.03
N ILE A 308 27.26 7.49 9.98
CA ILE A 308 27.48 8.26 11.21
C ILE A 308 27.55 7.31 12.39
N THR A 309 28.55 7.51 13.25
CA THR A 309 28.60 6.89 14.58
C THR A 309 28.48 7.96 15.65
N ALA A 310 27.58 7.76 16.59
CA ALA A 310 27.36 8.65 17.74
C ALA A 310 26.79 7.84 18.91
N PRO A 311 26.74 8.39 20.15
CA PRO A 311 26.06 7.76 21.27
C PRO A 311 24.54 7.78 21.12
N ASN A 312 23.85 6.83 21.79
CA ASN A 312 22.39 6.82 21.98
C ASN A 312 21.58 6.81 20.67
N LEU A 313 22.03 6.02 19.69
CA LEU A 313 21.36 5.89 18.39
C LEU A 313 20.34 4.75 18.33
N GLU A 314 20.20 3.97 19.37
CA GLU A 314 19.40 2.72 19.41
C GLU A 314 17.91 2.97 19.23
N SER A 315 17.44 4.17 19.61
CA SER A 315 16.02 4.58 19.46
C SER A 315 15.71 5.32 18.18
N VAL A 316 16.72 5.58 17.33
CA VAL A 316 16.53 6.28 16.05
C VAL A 316 15.81 5.37 15.06
N VAL A 317 14.94 5.95 14.25
CA VAL A 317 14.13 5.24 13.27
C VAL A 317 14.54 5.61 11.85
N ALA A 318 14.52 4.65 10.93
CA ALA A 318 14.75 4.91 9.52
C ALA A 318 13.68 5.88 8.97
N GLY A 319 14.10 6.82 8.12
CA GLY A 319 13.27 7.93 7.65
C GLY A 319 13.31 9.18 8.53
N SER A 320 14.01 9.13 9.69
CA SER A 320 14.14 10.28 10.58
C SER A 320 14.92 11.43 9.94
N PRO A 321 14.46 12.69 10.10
CA PRO A 321 15.26 13.86 9.74
C PRO A 321 16.45 14.00 10.69
N ILE A 322 17.58 14.43 10.13
CA ILE A 322 18.79 14.78 10.86
C ILE A 322 19.21 16.20 10.54
N ARG A 323 19.55 17.00 11.55
CA ARG A 323 20.00 18.38 11.39
C ARG A 323 21.20 18.65 12.28
N VAL A 324 22.22 19.33 11.73
CA VAL A 324 23.33 19.84 12.52
C VAL A 324 22.85 21.03 13.34
N ILE A 325 23.07 20.98 14.66
CA ILE A 325 22.69 22.03 15.59
C ILE A 325 23.75 23.13 15.53
N ARG A 326 23.41 24.30 14.98
CA ARG A 326 24.22 25.52 15.01
C ARG A 326 23.32 26.67 15.45
N GLY A 327 23.42 27.08 16.70
CA GLY A 327 22.59 28.14 17.29
C GLY A 327 21.71 27.61 18.40
N ASP A 328 20.42 27.97 18.39
CA ASP A 328 19.48 27.57 19.43
C ASP A 328 19.19 26.06 19.32
N HIS A 329 19.59 25.33 20.35
CA HIS A 329 19.43 23.87 20.47
C HIS A 329 17.95 23.48 20.50
N ASP A 330 17.16 24.19 21.29
CA ASP A 330 15.75 23.86 21.50
C ASP A 330 14.91 24.17 20.27
N GLU A 331 15.26 25.23 19.50
CA GLU A 331 14.61 25.56 18.24
C GLU A 331 14.82 24.44 17.19
N VAL A 332 16.02 23.87 17.09
CA VAL A 332 16.32 22.81 16.13
C VAL A 332 15.60 21.52 16.51
N LEU A 333 15.58 21.15 17.79
CA LEU A 333 14.86 19.96 18.26
C LEU A 333 13.34 20.14 18.10
N ALA A 334 12.80 21.33 18.40
CA ALA A 334 11.39 21.63 18.19
C ALA A 334 10.99 21.50 16.72
N LYS A 335 11.83 21.98 15.77
CA LYS A 335 11.62 21.79 14.34
C LYS A 335 11.60 20.32 13.94
N ILE A 336 12.51 19.51 14.50
CA ILE A 336 12.54 18.06 14.25
C ILE A 336 11.26 17.40 14.80
N GLU A 337 10.83 17.80 16.00
CA GLU A 337 9.57 17.29 16.59
C GLU A 337 8.35 17.73 15.81
N GLU A 338 8.31 18.97 15.32
CA GLU A 338 7.26 19.46 14.45
C GLU A 338 7.21 18.68 13.14
N GLU A 339 8.37 18.44 12.52
CA GLU A 339 8.49 17.55 11.37
C GLU A 339 8.00 16.13 11.66
N MET A 340 8.15 15.62 12.87
CA MET A 340 7.60 14.32 13.31
C MET A 340 6.09 14.37 13.55
N LYS A 341 5.58 15.46 14.12
CA LYS A 341 4.14 15.63 14.40
C LYS A 341 3.29 15.84 13.15
N ILE A 342 3.88 16.29 12.05
CA ILE A 342 3.22 16.44 10.73
C ILE A 342 2.91 15.06 10.07
N ILE A 343 3.11 13.93 10.76
CA ILE A 343 2.42 12.71 10.40
C ILE A 343 0.94 12.94 10.78
N ASP A 344 0.22 13.56 9.86
CA ASP A 344 -1.21 13.80 9.97
C ASP A 344 -1.93 12.46 9.71
N ILE A 345 -1.66 11.51 10.61
CA ILE A 345 -2.44 10.28 10.66
C ILE A 345 -3.64 10.63 11.52
N ASN A 346 -4.80 10.73 10.88
CA ASN A 346 -6.06 10.88 11.58
C ASN A 346 -6.32 9.61 12.42
N LEU A 347 -5.82 9.61 13.65
CA LEU A 347 -6.09 8.54 14.60
C LEU A 347 -7.50 8.71 15.13
N SER A 348 -8.24 7.63 15.19
CA SER A 348 -9.58 7.56 15.77
C SER A 348 -9.58 6.69 17.03
N ASP A 349 -10.55 6.90 17.91
CA ASP A 349 -10.70 6.10 19.14
C ASP A 349 -10.97 4.62 18.84
N VAL A 350 -11.42 4.32 17.62
CA VAL A 350 -11.77 2.98 17.16
C VAL A 350 -11.20 2.76 15.74
N GLY A 351 -10.54 1.64 15.52
CA GLY A 351 -9.94 1.35 14.22
C GLY A 351 -8.91 0.23 14.29
N ILE A 352 -8.22 0.02 13.19
CA ILE A 352 -7.16 -0.98 13.08
C ILE A 352 -5.83 -0.46 13.62
N SER A 353 -4.93 -1.39 13.97
CA SER A 353 -3.54 -1.07 14.29
C SER A 353 -2.65 -1.24 13.06
N VAL A 354 -1.73 -0.31 12.86
CA VAL A 354 -0.84 -0.28 11.70
C VAL A 354 0.61 -0.25 12.17
N ARG A 355 1.44 -1.13 11.62
CA ARG A 355 2.87 -1.21 11.88
C ARG A 355 3.65 -1.17 10.58
N ALA A 356 4.74 -0.41 10.55
CA ALA A 356 5.62 -0.34 9.40
C ALA A 356 7.09 -0.32 9.83
N ASP A 357 7.98 -0.62 8.91
CA ASP A 357 9.43 -0.61 9.12
C ASP A 357 10.03 0.80 9.16
N THR A 358 9.39 1.75 8.51
CA THR A 358 9.84 3.13 8.41
C THR A 358 8.70 4.13 8.58
N ILE A 359 9.04 5.36 8.97
CA ILE A 359 8.07 6.46 9.12
C ILE A 359 7.36 6.74 7.79
N GLY A 360 8.10 6.76 6.67
CA GLY A 360 7.50 7.03 5.36
C GLY A 360 6.55 5.93 4.88
N ALA A 361 6.83 4.65 5.22
CA ALA A 361 5.91 3.53 4.95
C ALA A 361 4.61 3.68 5.74
N LEU A 362 4.74 4.03 7.02
CA LEU A 362 3.60 4.24 7.90
C LEU A 362 2.69 5.36 7.36
N GLU A 363 3.29 6.47 6.92
CA GLU A 363 2.58 7.61 6.33
C GLU A 363 1.88 7.26 5.01
N ALA A 364 2.57 6.51 4.13
CA ALA A 364 1.98 6.06 2.88
C ALA A 364 0.79 5.11 3.12
N LEU A 365 0.96 4.17 4.06
CA LEU A 365 -0.08 3.21 4.43
C LEU A 365 -1.29 3.92 5.05
N ALA A 366 -1.05 4.89 5.93
CA ALA A 366 -2.11 5.68 6.56
C ALA A 366 -2.93 6.49 5.54
N LYS A 367 -2.28 7.16 4.59
CA LYS A 367 -2.96 7.91 3.52
C LYS A 367 -3.82 7.02 2.62
N GLU A 368 -3.33 5.84 2.27
CA GLU A 368 -4.10 4.89 1.46
C GLU A 368 -5.31 4.31 2.22
N LEU A 369 -5.15 4.03 3.52
CA LEU A 369 -6.25 3.60 4.39
C LEU A 369 -7.30 4.70 4.56
N GLU A 370 -6.88 5.95 4.74
CA GLU A 370 -7.76 7.12 4.80
C GLU A 370 -8.56 7.29 3.50
N ALA A 371 -7.91 7.16 2.33
CA ALA A 371 -8.59 7.20 1.03
C ALA A 371 -9.67 6.12 0.89
N LYS A 372 -9.47 4.96 1.51
CA LYS A 372 -10.44 3.85 1.58
C LYS A 372 -11.39 3.97 2.79
N LYS A 373 -11.31 5.05 3.57
CA LYS A 373 -12.12 5.31 4.76
C LYS A 373 -12.00 4.24 5.85
N VAL A 374 -10.84 3.64 5.97
CA VAL A 374 -10.53 2.67 7.03
C VAL A 374 -9.98 3.45 8.24
N PRO A 375 -10.65 3.42 9.40
CA PRO A 375 -10.18 4.13 10.58
C PRO A 375 -8.95 3.46 11.18
N ILE A 376 -7.99 4.28 11.60
CA ILE A 376 -6.74 3.86 12.24
C ILE A 376 -6.79 4.26 13.71
N MET A 377 -6.68 3.29 14.62
CA MET A 377 -6.58 3.54 16.05
C MET A 377 -5.14 3.81 16.47
N ARG A 378 -4.21 3.06 15.91
CA ARG A 378 -2.79 3.15 16.28
C ARG A 378 -1.89 2.96 15.06
N ALA A 379 -0.86 3.79 14.98
CA ALA A 379 0.12 3.74 13.91
C ALA A 379 1.52 3.96 14.51
N ASP A 380 2.37 2.94 14.46
CA ASP A 380 3.72 2.99 15.01
C ASP A 380 4.74 2.31 14.08
N VAL A 381 6.01 2.68 14.25
CA VAL A 381 7.14 2.05 13.54
C VAL A 381 7.75 0.94 14.40
N GLY A 382 8.12 -0.17 13.75
CA GLY A 382 8.79 -1.30 14.38
C GLY A 382 7.91 -2.55 14.52
N PRO A 383 8.47 -3.63 15.10
CA PRO A 383 7.80 -4.92 15.21
C PRO A 383 6.55 -4.88 16.08
N LEU A 384 5.61 -5.80 15.83
CA LEU A 384 4.41 -5.95 16.62
C LEU A 384 4.73 -6.69 17.94
N SER A 385 4.40 -6.06 19.07
CA SER A 385 4.67 -6.59 20.40
C SER A 385 3.45 -7.31 21.01
N ARG A 386 3.71 -8.09 22.08
CA ARG A 386 2.65 -8.72 22.89
C ARG A 386 1.64 -7.69 23.43
N ARG A 387 2.12 -6.53 23.87
CA ARG A 387 1.26 -5.46 24.38
C ARG A 387 0.29 -4.94 23.31
N ASP A 388 0.78 -4.79 22.08
CA ASP A 388 -0.07 -4.34 20.97
C ASP A 388 -1.20 -5.33 20.69
N LEU A 389 -0.91 -6.64 20.74
CA LEU A 389 -1.91 -7.68 20.54
C LEU A 389 -3.00 -7.64 21.63
N ILE A 390 -2.62 -7.38 22.87
CA ILE A 390 -3.59 -7.22 23.96
C ILE A 390 -4.47 -6.00 23.70
N ASP A 391 -3.88 -4.85 23.34
CA ASP A 391 -4.60 -3.61 23.06
C ASP A 391 -5.59 -3.78 21.88
N ILE A 392 -5.21 -4.54 20.85
CA ILE A 392 -6.06 -4.85 19.70
C ILE A 392 -7.19 -5.83 20.07
N SER A 393 -6.91 -6.83 20.89
CA SER A 393 -7.86 -7.90 21.25
C SER A 393 -9.09 -7.39 22.02
N VAL A 394 -8.96 -6.27 22.74
CA VAL A 394 -10.06 -5.67 23.52
C VAL A 394 -11.04 -4.85 22.68
N MET A 395 -10.81 -4.70 21.37
CA MET A 395 -11.72 -4.02 20.48
C MET A 395 -13.07 -4.75 20.41
N LYS A 396 -14.17 -3.97 20.40
CA LYS A 396 -15.53 -4.53 20.40
C LYS A 396 -15.92 -5.13 19.05
N GLU A 397 -15.43 -4.56 17.96
CA GLU A 397 -15.77 -4.99 16.61
C GLU A 397 -14.66 -5.88 16.07
N ASP A 398 -15.04 -7.04 15.53
CA ASP A 398 -14.09 -8.01 14.98
C ASP A 398 -13.26 -7.44 13.82
N LEU A 399 -13.83 -6.51 13.05
CA LEU A 399 -13.10 -5.80 11.98
C LEU A 399 -11.90 -5.01 12.50
N PHE A 400 -11.97 -4.52 13.74
CA PHE A 400 -10.92 -3.70 14.35
C PHE A 400 -9.95 -4.52 15.21
N LYS A 401 -10.24 -5.79 15.46
CA LYS A 401 -9.27 -6.75 16.02
C LYS A 401 -8.21 -7.14 14.98
N THR A 402 -7.63 -6.12 14.32
CA THR A 402 -6.77 -6.32 13.16
C THR A 402 -5.51 -5.50 13.25
N ALA A 403 -4.37 -6.13 12.90
CA ALA A 403 -3.10 -5.48 12.72
C ALA A 403 -2.62 -5.59 11.26
N LEU A 404 -2.25 -4.46 10.65
CA LEU A 404 -1.56 -4.41 9.37
C LEU A 404 -0.06 -4.22 9.60
N CYS A 405 0.74 -5.18 9.21
CA CYS A 405 2.19 -5.21 9.39
C CYS A 405 2.88 -5.08 8.03
N PHE A 406 3.39 -3.90 7.72
CA PHE A 406 4.17 -3.68 6.51
C PHE A 406 5.65 -3.92 6.78
N ASN A 407 6.17 -5.02 6.22
CA ASN A 407 7.59 -5.40 6.28
C ASN A 407 8.21 -5.42 7.69
N VAL A 408 7.41 -5.65 8.71
CA VAL A 408 7.85 -5.80 10.09
C VAL A 408 7.51 -7.21 10.59
N PRO A 409 8.42 -7.84 11.35
CA PRO A 409 8.15 -9.12 12.01
C PRO A 409 7.27 -8.91 13.26
N LEU A 410 6.76 -10.01 13.78
CA LEU A 410 6.27 -10.08 15.14
C LEU A 410 7.44 -10.31 16.10
N LEU A 411 7.35 -9.79 17.31
CA LEU A 411 8.27 -10.18 18.37
C LEU A 411 8.01 -11.63 18.81
N PRO A 412 9.02 -12.37 19.28
CA PRO A 412 8.87 -13.79 19.65
C PRO A 412 7.78 -14.07 20.68
N ASP A 413 7.57 -13.16 21.64
CA ASP A 413 6.50 -13.23 22.64
C ASP A 413 5.10 -13.00 22.05
N ALA A 414 4.99 -12.17 21.01
CA ALA A 414 3.77 -11.95 20.26
C ALA A 414 3.44 -13.17 19.36
N GLU A 415 4.44 -13.78 18.73
CA GLU A 415 4.26 -15.01 17.94
C GLU A 415 3.74 -16.18 18.78
N VAL A 416 4.28 -16.34 20.00
CA VAL A 416 3.81 -17.36 20.94
C VAL A 416 2.34 -17.13 21.29
N MET A 417 1.95 -15.90 21.61
CA MET A 417 0.58 -15.54 21.99
C MET A 417 -0.45 -15.84 20.90
N ILE A 418 -0.07 -15.63 19.62
CA ILE A 418 -0.94 -15.96 18.48
C ILE A 418 -1.00 -17.47 18.25
N ARG A 419 0.15 -18.14 18.28
CA ARG A 419 0.21 -19.59 18.08
C ARG A 419 -0.58 -20.36 19.13
N ASP A 420 -0.55 -19.89 20.37
CA ASP A 420 -1.22 -20.54 21.50
C ASP A 420 -2.69 -20.08 21.63
N GLU A 421 -3.21 -19.32 20.64
CA GLU A 421 -4.59 -18.82 20.55
C GLU A 421 -5.06 -18.03 21.79
N GLU A 422 -4.12 -17.36 22.49
CA GLU A 422 -4.44 -16.55 23.66
C GLU A 422 -5.25 -15.30 23.32
N VAL A 423 -5.21 -14.84 22.05
CA VAL A 423 -5.91 -13.66 21.56
C VAL A 423 -6.51 -13.90 20.19
N ASP A 424 -7.71 -13.36 19.97
CA ASP A 424 -8.39 -13.37 18.67
C ASP A 424 -8.06 -12.06 17.93
N VAL A 425 -6.91 -12.05 17.24
CA VAL A 425 -6.43 -10.91 16.45
C VAL A 425 -6.05 -11.38 15.04
N LYS A 426 -6.62 -10.73 14.03
CA LYS A 426 -6.26 -10.98 12.64
C LYS A 426 -5.05 -10.15 12.24
N ILE A 427 -4.00 -10.81 11.75
CA ILE A 427 -2.78 -10.14 11.30
C ILE A 427 -2.64 -10.29 9.79
N PHE A 428 -2.44 -9.18 9.10
CA PHE A 428 -2.03 -9.13 7.71
C PHE A 428 -0.58 -8.65 7.67
N SER A 429 0.28 -9.41 7.00
CA SER A 429 1.68 -9.05 6.81
C SER A 429 2.04 -9.15 5.33
N ASN A 430 2.57 -8.08 4.78
CA ASN A 430 3.01 -8.05 3.39
C ASN A 430 4.15 -7.03 3.22
N ARG A 431 4.92 -7.21 2.13
CA ARG A 431 5.97 -6.27 1.70
C ARG A 431 5.50 -5.31 0.59
N VAL A 432 4.23 -5.36 0.21
CA VAL A 432 3.59 -4.50 -0.81
C VAL A 432 2.42 -3.80 -0.16
N ILE A 433 2.45 -2.47 -0.07
CA ILE A 433 1.46 -1.65 0.65
C ILE A 433 0.06 -1.87 0.08
N TYR A 434 -0.10 -1.76 -1.23
CA TYR A 434 -1.42 -1.89 -1.87
C TYR A 434 -2.00 -3.28 -1.69
N LYS A 435 -1.17 -4.33 -1.79
CA LYS A 435 -1.64 -5.70 -1.55
C LYS A 435 -2.05 -5.93 -0.11
N LEU A 436 -1.30 -5.37 0.85
CA LEU A 436 -1.62 -5.44 2.28
C LEU A 436 -3.01 -4.86 2.55
N ILE A 437 -3.29 -3.70 1.95
CA ILE A 437 -4.58 -3.02 2.07
C ILE A 437 -5.69 -3.77 1.36
N ASP A 438 -5.45 -4.25 0.14
CA ASP A 438 -6.44 -5.01 -0.64
C ASP A 438 -6.83 -6.32 0.04
N ASP A 439 -5.85 -7.04 0.62
CA ASP A 439 -6.09 -8.26 1.39
C ASP A 439 -6.98 -7.97 2.63
N TYR A 440 -6.75 -6.85 3.33
CA TYR A 440 -7.60 -6.42 4.44
C TYR A 440 -9.00 -6.03 3.98
N VAL A 441 -9.12 -5.22 2.93
CA VAL A 441 -10.42 -4.77 2.39
C VAL A 441 -11.27 -5.96 1.94
N ALA A 442 -10.68 -6.90 1.19
CA ALA A 442 -11.38 -8.11 0.75
C ALA A 442 -11.88 -8.94 1.94
N TRP A 443 -11.04 -9.12 2.96
CA TRP A 443 -11.43 -9.82 4.18
C TRP A 443 -12.53 -9.07 4.96
N SER A 444 -12.43 -7.75 5.08
CA SER A 444 -13.41 -6.93 5.80
C SER A 444 -14.80 -6.99 5.14
N GLU A 445 -14.84 -7.00 3.81
CA GLU A 445 -16.08 -7.20 3.05
C GLU A 445 -16.67 -8.61 3.27
N GLU A 446 -15.81 -9.63 3.33
CA GLU A 446 -16.25 -11.01 3.60
C GLU A 446 -16.85 -11.14 5.00
N VAL A 447 -16.17 -10.61 6.02
CA VAL A 447 -16.64 -10.60 7.41
C VAL A 447 -17.97 -9.84 7.53
N THR A 448 -18.08 -8.69 6.87
CA THR A 448 -19.31 -7.89 6.87
C THR A 448 -20.47 -8.67 6.24
N ARG A 449 -20.26 -9.27 5.07
CA ARG A 449 -21.28 -10.12 4.40
C ARG A 449 -21.68 -11.32 5.26
N ALA A 450 -20.70 -11.96 5.91
CA ALA A 450 -20.99 -13.11 6.79
C ALA A 450 -21.79 -12.68 8.03
N LYS A 451 -21.51 -11.49 8.59
CA LYS A 451 -22.26 -10.92 9.71
C LYS A 451 -23.71 -10.59 9.29
N GLU A 452 -23.89 -9.95 8.13
CA GLU A 452 -25.20 -9.66 7.55
C GLU A 452 -25.98 -10.95 7.30
N ALA A 453 -25.37 -11.96 6.67
CA ALA A 453 -26.02 -13.23 6.41
C ALA A 453 -26.51 -13.92 7.70
N LYS A 454 -25.69 -13.92 8.76
CA LYS A 454 -26.09 -14.44 10.07
C LYS A 454 -27.25 -13.65 10.70
N GLN A 455 -27.26 -12.33 10.55
CA GLN A 455 -28.38 -11.50 11.00
C GLN A 455 -29.66 -11.84 10.24
N PHE A 456 -29.60 -12.05 8.91
CA PHE A 456 -30.74 -12.48 8.10
C PHE A 456 -31.29 -13.84 8.50
N GLU A 457 -30.46 -14.76 9.01
CA GLU A 457 -30.90 -16.06 9.50
C GLU A 457 -31.64 -15.96 10.84
N THR A 458 -31.26 -15.02 11.69
CA THR A 458 -31.81 -14.86 13.05
C THR A 458 -33.04 -13.97 13.12
N VAL A 459 -33.22 -13.09 12.15
CA VAL A 459 -34.33 -12.13 12.09
C VAL A 459 -35.52 -12.75 11.36
N VAL A 460 -36.71 -12.62 11.94
CA VAL A 460 -37.97 -13.02 11.29
C VAL A 460 -38.27 -12.05 10.16
N LEU A 461 -38.19 -12.54 8.92
CA LEU A 461 -38.42 -11.70 7.74
C LEU A 461 -39.92 -11.41 7.56
N PRO A 462 -40.26 -10.16 7.15
CA PRO A 462 -41.64 -9.80 6.81
C PRO A 462 -42.18 -10.60 5.63
N ALA A 463 -43.39 -11.06 5.74
CA ALA A 463 -44.14 -11.57 4.61
C ALA A 463 -45.65 -11.40 4.83
N LYS A 464 -46.36 -11.16 3.72
CA LYS A 464 -47.83 -11.18 3.66
C LYS A 464 -48.30 -12.21 2.65
N PHE A 465 -49.36 -12.92 2.98
CA PHE A 465 -49.90 -13.98 2.13
C PHE A 465 -51.43 -14.08 2.29
N SER A 466 -52.11 -14.61 1.29
CA SER A 466 -53.57 -14.84 1.35
C SER A 466 -53.90 -16.30 1.12
N ILE A 467 -54.99 -16.77 1.76
CA ILE A 467 -55.50 -18.11 1.56
C ILE A 467 -56.28 -18.15 0.23
N LEU A 468 -55.92 -19.08 -0.64
CA LEU A 468 -56.55 -19.24 -1.95
C LEU A 468 -57.94 -19.87 -1.82
N PRO A 469 -58.98 -19.31 -2.51
CA PRO A 469 -60.31 -19.88 -2.54
C PRO A 469 -60.29 -21.34 -3.09
N GLY A 470 -60.98 -22.23 -2.42
CA GLY A 470 -61.06 -23.65 -2.80
C GLY A 470 -59.82 -24.49 -2.48
N CYS A 471 -58.79 -23.92 -1.87
CA CYS A 471 -57.53 -24.60 -1.53
C CYS A 471 -57.40 -24.89 -0.01
N VAL A 472 -58.48 -25.25 0.65
CA VAL A 472 -58.47 -25.71 2.06
C VAL A 472 -58.46 -27.23 2.08
N PHE A 473 -57.32 -27.82 2.41
CA PHE A 473 -57.16 -29.28 2.42
C PHE A 473 -57.48 -29.89 3.77
N ARG A 474 -57.30 -29.12 4.86
CA ARG A 474 -57.58 -29.53 6.23
C ARG A 474 -57.92 -28.30 7.09
N MET A 475 -59.04 -28.32 7.80
CA MET A 475 -59.55 -27.14 8.50
C MET A 475 -58.89 -26.87 9.86
N SER A 476 -58.34 -27.89 10.55
CA SER A 476 -57.74 -27.75 11.89
C SER A 476 -56.77 -28.90 12.22
N GLY A 477 -55.90 -28.72 13.22
CA GLY A 477 -55.04 -29.65 13.91
C GLY A 477 -54.01 -30.44 13.11
N PRO A 478 -53.04 -29.81 12.42
CA PRO A 478 -52.91 -28.46 11.96
C PRO A 478 -53.76 -28.17 10.72
N ALA A 479 -54.17 -26.92 10.50
CA ALA A 479 -54.84 -26.51 9.26
C ALA A 479 -53.87 -26.60 8.09
N VAL A 480 -54.31 -27.13 6.93
CA VAL A 480 -53.50 -27.21 5.71
C VAL A 480 -54.23 -26.46 4.60
N VAL A 481 -53.61 -25.38 4.12
CA VAL A 481 -54.23 -24.47 3.14
C VAL A 481 -53.22 -24.12 2.02
N GLY A 482 -53.78 -23.91 0.82
CA GLY A 482 -53.04 -23.28 -0.26
C GLY A 482 -53.01 -21.77 -0.06
N VAL A 483 -51.87 -21.18 -0.12
CA VAL A 483 -51.68 -19.73 0.01
C VAL A 483 -50.86 -19.17 -1.14
N ARG A 484 -51.14 -17.91 -1.48
CA ARG A 484 -50.27 -17.11 -2.37
C ARG A 484 -49.51 -16.11 -1.54
N VAL A 485 -48.19 -16.06 -1.69
CA VAL A 485 -47.32 -15.04 -1.08
C VAL A 485 -47.51 -13.73 -1.84
N LEU A 486 -48.02 -12.70 -1.17
CA LEU A 486 -48.32 -11.39 -1.76
C LEU A 486 -47.16 -10.42 -1.67
N GLY A 487 -46.25 -10.62 -0.71
CA GLY A 487 -45.03 -9.80 -0.53
C GLY A 487 -44.11 -10.44 0.49
N GLY A 488 -42.81 -10.27 0.32
CA GLY A 488 -41.78 -10.81 1.20
C GLY A 488 -41.46 -12.29 1.01
N THR A 489 -40.86 -12.88 2.05
CA THR A 489 -40.41 -14.29 2.03
C THR A 489 -40.99 -15.05 3.22
N LEU A 490 -41.82 -16.04 2.92
CA LEU A 490 -42.47 -16.89 3.92
C LEU A 490 -41.56 -18.07 4.28
N ARG A 491 -41.33 -18.27 5.57
CA ARG A 491 -40.53 -19.39 6.11
C ARG A 491 -41.32 -20.22 7.10
N PRO A 492 -40.99 -21.52 7.30
CA PRO A 492 -41.55 -22.32 8.36
C PRO A 492 -41.07 -21.86 9.75
N LYS A 493 -41.76 -22.27 10.80
CA LYS A 493 -41.52 -21.96 12.20
C LYS A 493 -41.68 -20.47 12.54
N VAL A 494 -42.54 -19.76 11.82
CA VAL A 494 -42.90 -18.38 12.10
C VAL A 494 -44.37 -18.28 12.54
N SER A 495 -44.63 -17.35 13.44
CA SER A 495 -46.00 -17.08 13.88
C SER A 495 -46.78 -16.28 12.84
N VAL A 496 -48.07 -16.49 12.75
CA VAL A 496 -48.97 -15.82 11.81
C VAL A 496 -49.89 -14.88 12.56
N ALA A 497 -50.05 -13.68 12.03
CA ALA A 497 -50.97 -12.68 12.54
C ALA A 497 -52.01 -12.28 11.50
N THR A 498 -53.21 -11.92 11.98
CA THR A 498 -54.28 -11.34 11.17
C THR A 498 -54.03 -9.85 10.92
N ARG A 499 -54.83 -9.22 10.07
CA ARG A 499 -54.84 -7.78 9.81
C ARG A 499 -55.14 -6.93 11.05
N SER A 500 -55.67 -7.52 12.12
CA SER A 500 -55.85 -6.83 13.41
C SER A 500 -54.61 -6.90 14.33
N GLY A 501 -53.51 -7.52 13.90
CA GLY A 501 -52.29 -7.72 14.70
C GLY A 501 -52.39 -8.91 15.68
N LYS A 502 -53.50 -9.64 15.71
CA LYS A 502 -53.67 -10.81 16.60
C LYS A 502 -52.89 -11.99 16.05
N VAL A 503 -51.98 -12.55 16.83
CA VAL A 503 -51.31 -13.82 16.52
C VAL A 503 -52.28 -14.97 16.66
N VAL A 504 -52.41 -15.79 15.62
CA VAL A 504 -53.45 -16.85 15.55
C VAL A 504 -52.87 -18.27 15.45
N GLY A 505 -51.65 -18.44 14.97
CA GLY A 505 -51.01 -19.73 14.83
C GLY A 505 -49.56 -19.67 14.40
N GLU A 506 -48.98 -20.84 14.10
CA GLU A 506 -47.57 -20.96 13.67
C GLU A 506 -47.47 -21.83 12.40
N ILE A 507 -46.70 -21.40 11.44
CA ILE A 507 -46.39 -22.19 10.23
C ILE A 507 -45.43 -23.31 10.60
N LYS A 508 -45.86 -24.54 10.46
CA LYS A 508 -45.03 -25.73 10.71
C LYS A 508 -44.23 -26.16 9.49
N GLN A 509 -44.87 -26.19 8.34
CA GLN A 509 -44.28 -26.66 7.09
C GLN A 509 -44.84 -25.89 5.88
N ILE A 510 -43.99 -25.74 4.88
CA ILE A 510 -44.34 -25.17 3.57
C ILE A 510 -44.01 -26.24 2.52
N LYS A 511 -44.92 -26.50 1.58
CA LYS A 511 -44.75 -27.49 0.51
C LYS A 511 -45.06 -26.91 -0.86
N ILE A 512 -44.21 -27.23 -1.82
CA ILE A 512 -44.43 -27.00 -3.26
C ILE A 512 -44.42 -28.38 -3.92
N ASN A 513 -45.46 -28.70 -4.69
CA ASN A 513 -45.56 -29.99 -5.39
C ASN A 513 -45.30 -31.22 -4.50
N LYS A 514 -45.77 -31.20 -3.24
CA LYS A 514 -45.60 -32.22 -2.19
C LYS A 514 -44.19 -32.27 -1.55
N GLU A 515 -43.22 -31.48 -1.99
CA GLU A 515 -41.89 -31.40 -1.39
C GLU A 515 -41.84 -30.29 -0.35
N ASN A 516 -41.11 -30.51 0.76
CA ASN A 516 -40.90 -29.50 1.78
C ASN A 516 -39.90 -28.47 1.27
N VAL A 517 -40.22 -27.19 1.42
CA VAL A 517 -39.34 -26.09 1.09
C VAL A 517 -39.02 -25.27 2.33
N THR A 518 -37.81 -24.69 2.36
CA THR A 518 -37.34 -23.87 3.48
C THR A 518 -37.81 -22.44 3.38
N GLU A 519 -38.22 -21.98 2.19
CA GLU A 519 -38.76 -20.64 1.97
C GLU A 519 -39.68 -20.60 0.75
N ALA A 520 -40.62 -19.65 0.75
CA ALA A 520 -41.46 -19.30 -0.39
C ALA A 520 -41.43 -17.81 -0.63
N LYS A 521 -41.03 -17.39 -1.86
CA LYS A 521 -40.89 -16.00 -2.25
C LYS A 521 -42.18 -15.41 -2.77
N GLU A 522 -42.23 -14.09 -2.91
CA GLU A 522 -43.34 -13.34 -3.50
C GLU A 522 -43.81 -13.95 -4.82
N GLY A 523 -45.14 -14.04 -5.00
CA GLY A 523 -45.81 -14.65 -6.15
C GLY A 523 -45.93 -16.15 -6.09
N ALA A 524 -45.26 -16.85 -5.17
CA ALA A 524 -45.34 -18.30 -5.05
C ALA A 524 -46.69 -18.75 -4.49
N GLU A 525 -47.25 -19.83 -5.09
CA GLU A 525 -48.42 -20.54 -4.56
C GLU A 525 -47.95 -21.83 -3.88
N VAL A 526 -48.19 -21.93 -2.58
CA VAL A 526 -47.63 -22.99 -1.74
C VAL A 526 -48.69 -23.57 -0.79
N ALA A 527 -48.55 -24.82 -0.43
CA ALA A 527 -49.34 -25.41 0.63
C ALA A 527 -48.65 -25.18 1.98
N VAL A 528 -49.35 -24.55 2.92
CA VAL A 528 -48.85 -24.21 4.24
C VAL A 528 -49.65 -24.98 5.31
N SER A 529 -48.90 -25.58 6.25
CA SER A 529 -49.47 -26.20 7.44
C SER A 529 -49.36 -25.20 8.62
N ILE A 530 -50.50 -24.75 9.14
CA ILE A 530 -50.58 -23.78 10.23
C ILE A 530 -51.17 -24.48 11.48
N ASP A 531 -50.37 -24.49 12.54
CA ASP A 531 -50.80 -25.04 13.83
C ASP A 531 -51.53 -23.98 14.68
N GLY A 532 -52.44 -24.42 15.54
CA GLY A 532 -53.20 -23.54 16.42
C GLY A 532 -54.41 -22.83 15.78
N VAL A 533 -54.69 -23.08 14.48
CA VAL A 533 -55.72 -22.40 13.70
C VAL A 533 -56.85 -23.31 13.27
N THR A 534 -58.08 -22.77 13.25
CA THR A 534 -59.26 -23.36 12.62
C THR A 534 -59.79 -22.39 11.56
N ILE A 535 -59.86 -22.87 10.29
CA ILE A 535 -60.37 -22.09 9.15
C ILE A 535 -61.87 -21.89 9.30
N GLY A 536 -62.37 -20.69 9.00
CA GLY A 536 -63.78 -20.30 9.19
C GLY A 536 -64.14 -19.88 10.62
N ARG A 537 -63.16 -19.88 11.58
CA ARG A 537 -63.37 -19.43 12.96
C ARG A 537 -62.37 -18.38 13.42
N GLN A 538 -61.09 -18.54 13.07
CA GLN A 538 -60.01 -17.63 13.46
C GLN A 538 -59.44 -16.86 12.26
N ILE A 539 -59.47 -17.47 11.09
CA ILE A 539 -59.07 -16.90 9.80
C ILE A 539 -60.01 -17.39 8.71
N ASP A 540 -60.31 -16.55 7.74
CA ASP A 540 -61.19 -16.82 6.63
C ASP A 540 -60.46 -16.99 5.30
N VAL A 541 -61.12 -17.65 4.34
CA VAL A 541 -60.60 -17.82 2.99
C VAL A 541 -60.58 -16.46 2.29
N GLY A 542 -59.45 -16.11 1.65
CA GLY A 542 -59.24 -14.82 1.01
C GLY A 542 -58.70 -13.70 1.94
N GLU A 543 -58.61 -13.98 3.25
CA GLU A 543 -58.02 -13.02 4.20
C GLU A 543 -56.51 -12.87 3.98
N THR A 544 -56.00 -11.63 4.12
CA THR A 544 -54.55 -11.37 4.11
C THR A 544 -54.00 -11.56 5.52
N LEU A 545 -53.01 -12.42 5.61
CA LEU A 545 -52.28 -12.77 6.82
C LEU A 545 -50.85 -12.28 6.73
N TYR A 546 -50.26 -11.99 7.88
CA TYR A 546 -48.90 -11.48 8.03
C TYR A 546 -48.05 -12.43 8.87
N VAL A 547 -46.77 -12.48 8.60
CA VAL A 547 -45.82 -13.08 9.53
C VAL A 547 -45.72 -12.14 10.75
N ALA A 548 -45.93 -12.72 11.94
CA ALA A 548 -45.84 -11.97 13.20
C ALA A 548 -44.37 -11.69 13.53
N ILE A 549 -43.97 -10.45 13.43
CA ILE A 549 -42.58 -10.01 13.64
C ILE A 549 -42.45 -9.48 15.07
N PRO A 550 -41.47 -9.95 15.87
CA PRO A 550 -41.18 -9.38 17.17
C PRO A 550 -40.70 -7.90 17.03
N GLU A 551 -41.12 -7.04 17.97
CA GLU A 551 -40.76 -5.60 17.93
C GLU A 551 -39.28 -5.36 17.78
N LYS A 552 -38.43 -6.14 18.48
CA LYS A 552 -36.97 -6.05 18.37
C LYS A 552 -36.48 -6.30 16.93
N HIS A 553 -37.12 -7.22 16.21
CA HIS A 553 -36.74 -7.52 14.82
C HIS A 553 -37.19 -6.43 13.86
N VAL A 554 -38.35 -5.79 14.12
CA VAL A 554 -38.79 -4.63 13.32
C VAL A 554 -37.77 -3.50 13.40
N LYS A 555 -37.27 -3.20 14.60
CA LYS A 555 -36.25 -2.19 14.79
C LYS A 555 -34.98 -2.50 13.98
N VAL A 556 -34.46 -3.72 14.04
CA VAL A 556 -33.27 -4.16 13.27
C VAL A 556 -33.54 -4.04 11.77
N LEU A 557 -34.70 -4.47 11.30
CA LEU A 557 -35.08 -4.41 9.88
C LEU A 557 -35.15 -2.98 9.36
N GLU A 558 -35.66 -2.02 10.15
CA GLU A 558 -35.79 -0.62 9.75
C GLU A 558 -34.48 0.20 9.90
N THR A 559 -33.58 -0.17 10.82
CA THR A 559 -32.35 0.59 11.06
C THR A 559 -31.12 0.03 10.34
N GLU A 560 -30.95 -1.30 10.37
CA GLU A 560 -29.72 -1.94 9.91
C GLU A 560 -29.89 -2.66 8.57
N MET A 561 -31.11 -3.13 8.25
CA MET A 561 -31.33 -4.05 7.10
C MET A 561 -32.18 -3.44 5.98
N LEU A 562 -32.61 -2.19 6.10
CA LEU A 562 -33.56 -1.55 5.16
C LEU A 562 -33.06 -1.58 3.70
N ALA A 563 -31.76 -1.34 3.49
CA ALA A 563 -31.14 -1.30 2.17
C ALA A 563 -31.08 -2.68 1.46
N HIS A 564 -31.23 -3.77 2.23
CA HIS A 564 -31.12 -5.13 1.72
C HIS A 564 -32.48 -5.84 1.54
N LEU A 565 -33.59 -5.15 1.90
CA LEU A 565 -34.94 -5.69 1.72
C LEU A 565 -35.47 -5.36 0.33
N ASN A 566 -36.12 -6.34 -0.30
CA ASN A 566 -36.81 -6.11 -1.57
C ASN A 566 -38.13 -5.33 -1.35
N ALA A 567 -38.68 -4.76 -2.42
CA ALA A 567 -39.87 -3.90 -2.36
C ALA A 567 -41.09 -4.62 -1.68
N GLY A 568 -41.34 -5.89 -2.00
CA GLY A 568 -42.44 -6.65 -1.41
C GLY A 568 -42.25 -6.97 0.07
N THR A 569 -40.97 -7.12 0.52
CA THR A 569 -40.63 -7.29 1.94
C THR A 569 -40.83 -5.99 2.71
N LEU A 570 -40.42 -4.87 2.12
CA LEU A 570 -40.59 -3.51 2.70
C LEU A 570 -42.10 -3.21 2.85
N GLU A 571 -42.89 -3.44 1.81
CA GLU A 571 -44.35 -3.26 1.86
C GLU A 571 -45.00 -4.10 2.94
N ALA A 572 -44.62 -5.37 3.07
CA ALA A 572 -45.13 -6.27 4.13
C ALA A 572 -44.70 -5.79 5.54
N LEU A 573 -43.50 -5.24 5.70
CA LEU A 573 -42.99 -4.66 6.94
C LEU A 573 -43.80 -3.42 7.33
N ASP A 574 -43.95 -2.47 6.40
CA ASP A 574 -44.67 -1.21 6.61
C ASP A 574 -46.14 -1.44 6.97
N GLU A 575 -46.81 -2.33 6.24
CA GLU A 575 -48.20 -2.71 6.55
C GLU A 575 -48.31 -3.32 7.95
N TYR A 576 -47.43 -4.28 8.28
CA TYR A 576 -47.43 -4.92 9.60
C TYR A 576 -47.12 -3.92 10.72
N ALA A 577 -46.06 -3.09 10.57
CA ALA A 577 -45.73 -2.08 11.57
C ALA A 577 -46.83 -1.05 11.74
N SER A 578 -47.54 -0.66 10.68
CA SER A 578 -48.67 0.29 10.73
C SER A 578 -49.84 -0.22 11.56
N ILE A 579 -50.05 -1.53 11.65
CA ILE A 579 -51.11 -2.13 12.47
C ILE A 579 -50.88 -1.80 13.95
N PHE A 580 -49.65 -1.95 14.43
CA PHE A 580 -49.31 -1.70 15.83
C PHE A 580 -49.11 -0.18 16.13
N ARG A 581 -48.60 0.60 15.19
CA ARG A 581 -48.35 2.03 15.34
C ARG A 581 -49.62 2.87 15.43
N LYS A 582 -50.76 2.31 15.04
CA LYS A 582 -52.06 2.95 15.29
C LYS A 582 -52.40 3.07 16.78
N THR A 583 -51.96 2.12 17.59
CA THR A 583 -52.20 2.08 19.03
C THR A 583 -50.97 2.49 19.86
N GLN A 584 -49.77 2.25 19.31
CA GLN A 584 -48.48 2.54 19.95
C GLN A 584 -47.57 3.24 18.95
N PRO A 585 -47.56 4.58 18.87
CA PRO A 585 -46.86 5.32 17.80
C PRO A 585 -45.37 5.06 17.67
N PHE A 586 -44.71 4.63 18.74
CA PHE A 586 -43.26 4.33 18.77
C PHE A 586 -42.91 2.84 18.68
N TRP A 587 -43.92 1.97 18.41
CA TRP A 587 -43.67 0.55 18.32
C TRP A 587 -42.66 0.23 17.18
N GLY A 588 -41.57 -0.49 17.51
CA GLY A 588 -40.52 -0.89 16.59
C GLY A 588 -39.60 0.26 16.10
N LYS A 589 -39.67 1.46 16.73
CA LYS A 589 -38.78 2.58 16.40
C LYS A 589 -37.55 2.63 17.31
#